data_70b6ee3c426f0e47c366c02f103096b4
#
_entry.id   70b6ee3c426f0e47c366c02f103096b4
#
_cell.length_a   1.000
_cell.length_b   1.000
_cell.length_c   1.000
_cell.angle_alpha   90.00
_cell.angle_beta   90.00
_cell.angle_gamma   90.00
#
_symmetry.space_group_name_H-M   'P 1'
#
loop_
_entity.id
_entity.type
_entity.pdbx_description
1 polymer ?
#
loop_
_entity_poly.entity_id
_entity_poly.type
_entity_poly.pdbx_seq_one_letter_code
_entity_poly.pdbx_strand_id
1 'polypeptide(L)'
;MKNIILSAAAATAIIAVSASSISCTGKGWSGEEREIILGQGETMRVLTVESEADSNVLRKHCKELTSKELNDNVFRELSEKMVATVTSPEQDGVGIAGPQVGISRRVVAVQRFDKEGEPFEVYPNIRITARRGEPEPGPEGCLSVPGRRGTVSRYREIDISYTAMPEGRDTVETITGFTAVIFQHECDHLDGVLYTDYID
;
A
#
# COMPACT_ATOMS: atom_id res chain seq x y z
N MET A 1 35.68 35.86 -63.17
CA MET A 1 34.55 35.85 -62.29
C MET A 1 34.64 34.61 -61.42
N LYS A 2 35.05 34.74 -60.17
CA LYS A 2 35.28 33.61 -59.24
C LYS A 2 34.10 33.48 -58.31
N ASN A 3 33.36 32.39 -58.38
CA ASN A 3 32.26 32.11 -57.47
C ASN A 3 32.85 31.49 -56.19
N ILE A 4 32.60 32.17 -55.06
CA ILE A 4 32.92 31.68 -53.71
C ILE A 4 31.68 30.98 -53.19
N ILE A 5 31.76 29.69 -52.95
CA ILE A 5 30.72 28.88 -52.28
C ILE A 5 31.01 28.93 -50.78
N LEU A 6 30.14 29.58 -49.99
CA LEU A 6 30.18 29.52 -48.55
C LEU A 6 29.50 28.23 -48.07
N SER A 7 30.25 27.36 -47.46
CA SER A 7 29.74 26.19 -46.74
C SER A 7 29.34 26.61 -45.32
N ALA A 8 28.03 26.50 -44.98
CA ALA A 8 27.54 26.65 -43.65
C ALA A 8 27.60 25.32 -42.89
N ALA A 9 28.48 25.21 -41.94
CA ALA A 9 28.52 24.08 -41.00
C ALA A 9 27.48 24.27 -39.93
N ALA A 10 26.44 23.41 -39.93
CA ALA A 10 25.45 23.35 -38.85
C ALA A 10 26.04 22.55 -37.69
N ALA A 11 26.30 23.23 -36.58
CA ALA A 11 26.68 22.61 -35.31
C ALA A 11 25.43 22.06 -34.60
N THR A 12 25.29 20.74 -34.60
CA THR A 12 24.24 20.07 -33.83
C THR A 12 24.68 19.98 -32.37
N ALA A 13 24.08 20.79 -31.50
CA ALA A 13 24.29 20.70 -30.07
C ALA A 13 23.51 19.48 -29.51
N ILE A 14 24.23 18.45 -29.12
CA ILE A 14 23.67 17.31 -28.36
C ILE A 14 23.50 17.76 -26.91
N ILE A 15 22.25 18.02 -26.50
CA ILE A 15 21.92 18.23 -25.09
C ILE A 15 21.91 16.85 -24.43
N ALA A 16 22.97 16.54 -23.70
CA ALA A 16 23.00 15.40 -22.81
C ALA A 16 22.09 15.68 -21.60
N VAL A 17 20.88 15.12 -21.62
CA VAL A 17 20.02 15.06 -20.43
C VAL A 17 20.65 14.06 -19.46
N SER A 18 21.38 14.56 -18.48
CA SER A 18 21.82 13.76 -17.36
C SER A 18 20.60 13.39 -16.52
N ALA A 19 20.14 12.14 -16.64
CA ALA A 19 19.21 11.57 -15.70
C ALA A 19 19.93 11.46 -14.34
N SER A 20 19.74 12.46 -13.49
CA SER A 20 20.12 12.38 -12.09
C SER A 20 19.23 11.33 -11.43
N SER A 21 19.74 10.12 -11.30
CA SER A 21 19.19 9.11 -10.41
C SER A 21 19.29 9.67 -8.99
N ILE A 22 18.17 10.18 -8.48
CA ILE A 22 18.04 10.50 -7.06
C ILE A 22 18.09 9.16 -6.34
N SER A 23 19.28 8.76 -5.92
CA SER A 23 19.47 7.66 -4.98
C SER A 23 18.90 8.12 -3.65
N CYS A 24 17.62 7.85 -3.39
CA CYS A 24 17.06 7.89 -2.06
C CYS A 24 17.75 6.79 -1.25
N THR A 25 18.86 7.12 -0.60
CA THR A 25 19.43 6.31 0.48
C THR A 25 18.50 6.43 1.70
N GLY A 26 17.30 5.85 1.59
CA GLY A 26 16.34 5.74 2.66
C GLY A 26 16.99 4.98 3.82
N LYS A 27 16.86 5.50 5.03
CA LYS A 27 17.14 4.74 6.25
C LYS A 27 16.25 3.50 6.20
N GLY A 28 16.82 2.30 6.33
CA GLY A 28 16.03 1.06 6.42
C GLY A 28 15.07 1.07 7.62
N TRP A 29 14.50 -0.05 7.95
CA TRP A 29 13.61 -0.21 9.11
C TRP A 29 14.17 0.44 10.36
N SER A 30 13.36 1.23 11.06
CA SER A 30 13.75 1.82 12.35
C SER A 30 13.88 0.74 13.44
N GLY A 31 14.53 1.07 14.57
CA GLY A 31 14.61 0.17 15.71
C GLY A 31 13.24 -0.21 16.26
N GLU A 32 12.33 0.77 16.35
CA GLU A 32 10.95 0.56 16.81
C GLU A 32 10.14 -0.35 15.85
N GLU A 33 10.23 -0.11 14.53
CA GLU A 33 9.58 -0.98 13.53
C GLU A 33 10.11 -2.42 13.62
N ARG A 34 11.43 -2.60 13.79
CA ARG A 34 12.04 -3.92 13.96
C ARG A 34 11.57 -4.60 15.26
N GLU A 35 11.45 -3.88 16.34
CA GLU A 35 10.96 -4.40 17.62
C GLU A 35 9.50 -4.87 17.49
N ILE A 36 8.65 -4.11 16.84
CA ILE A 36 7.25 -4.48 16.58
C ILE A 36 7.18 -5.73 15.69
N ILE A 37 7.92 -5.76 14.58
CA ILE A 37 7.83 -6.83 13.58
C ILE A 37 8.47 -8.13 14.09
N LEU A 38 9.66 -8.03 14.68
CA LEU A 38 10.43 -9.20 15.14
C LEU A 38 10.09 -9.61 16.57
N GLY A 39 9.17 -8.93 17.21
CA GLY A 39 8.65 -9.28 18.54
C GLY A 39 8.10 -10.70 18.60
N GLN A 40 7.91 -11.23 19.82
CA GLN A 40 7.44 -12.59 20.02
C GLN A 40 5.98 -12.78 19.56
N GLY A 41 5.64 -14.00 19.15
CA GLY A 41 4.32 -14.39 18.67
C GLY A 41 4.22 -14.45 17.15
N GLU A 42 3.23 -15.20 16.67
CA GLU A 42 2.93 -15.36 15.26
C GLU A 42 2.04 -14.24 14.72
N THR A 43 1.28 -13.58 15.59
CA THR A 43 0.38 -12.47 15.27
C THR A 43 0.88 -11.15 15.85
N MET A 44 0.38 -10.04 15.31
CA MET A 44 0.68 -8.68 15.75
C MET A 44 -0.54 -8.08 16.49
N ARG A 45 -0.29 -7.14 17.41
CA ARG A 45 -1.38 -6.39 18.05
C ARG A 45 -2.08 -5.50 17.02
N VAL A 46 -3.39 -5.57 16.94
CA VAL A 46 -4.20 -4.65 16.13
C VAL A 46 -4.45 -3.38 16.94
N LEU A 47 -4.11 -2.23 16.36
CA LEU A 47 -4.36 -0.91 16.92
C LEU A 47 -5.83 -0.52 16.73
N THR A 48 -6.43 0.13 17.74
CA THR A 48 -7.83 0.53 17.67
C THR A 48 -8.03 2.01 18.01
N VAL A 49 -9.13 2.58 17.54
CA VAL A 49 -9.51 3.97 17.84
C VAL A 49 -9.88 4.20 19.30
N GLU A 50 -10.01 3.16 20.12
CA GLU A 50 -10.30 3.25 21.54
C GLU A 50 -9.13 3.80 22.36
N SER A 51 -7.90 3.67 21.83
CA SER A 51 -6.69 4.26 22.39
C SER A 51 -6.28 5.50 21.60
N GLU A 52 -6.09 6.63 22.27
CA GLU A 52 -5.61 7.87 21.66
C GLU A 52 -4.23 7.68 21.00
N ALA A 53 -3.33 6.93 21.64
CA ALA A 53 -2.01 6.63 21.09
C ALA A 53 -2.11 5.82 19.80
N ASP A 54 -2.98 4.80 19.74
CA ASP A 54 -3.23 3.99 18.56
C ASP A 54 -3.91 4.83 17.47
N SER A 55 -4.93 5.61 17.82
CA SER A 55 -5.61 6.51 16.89
C SER A 55 -4.64 7.48 16.22
N ASN A 56 -3.68 8.01 16.97
CA ASN A 56 -2.63 8.87 16.41
C ASN A 56 -1.72 8.14 15.39
N VAL A 57 -1.53 6.83 15.51
CA VAL A 57 -0.82 6.03 14.50
C VAL A 57 -1.70 5.78 13.29
N LEU A 58 -2.96 5.36 13.50
CA LEU A 58 -3.94 5.05 12.46
C LEU A 58 -4.24 6.26 11.54
N ARG A 59 -4.07 7.48 12.05
CA ARG A 59 -4.33 8.73 11.31
C ARG A 59 -3.12 9.30 10.56
N LYS A 60 -1.98 8.60 10.55
CA LYS A 60 -0.79 9.04 9.83
C LYS A 60 -0.79 8.56 8.38
N HIS A 61 -0.31 9.42 7.48
CA HIS A 61 0.05 8.98 6.14
C HIS A 61 1.24 8.03 6.19
N CYS A 62 1.12 6.90 5.53
CA CYS A 62 2.15 5.89 5.44
C CYS A 62 3.22 6.22 4.40
N LYS A 63 4.47 5.88 4.71
CA LYS A 63 5.62 6.04 3.80
C LYS A 63 5.75 4.81 2.91
N GLU A 64 6.28 5.00 1.72
CA GLU A 64 6.69 3.89 0.85
C GLU A 64 7.84 3.09 1.48
N LEU A 65 7.86 1.82 1.13
CA LEU A 65 8.96 0.92 1.40
C LEU A 65 10.04 1.09 0.33
N THR A 66 11.27 1.25 0.74
CA THR A 66 12.42 1.30 -0.16
C THR A 66 12.80 -0.10 -0.65
N SER A 67 13.52 -0.20 -1.77
CA SER A 67 14.03 -1.49 -2.25
C SER A 67 14.89 -2.21 -1.20
N LYS A 68 15.59 -1.47 -0.33
CA LYS A 68 16.37 -2.06 0.76
C LYS A 68 15.47 -2.72 1.80
N GLU A 69 14.36 -2.06 2.17
CA GLU A 69 13.39 -2.59 3.15
C GLU A 69 12.64 -3.78 2.58
N LEU A 70 12.26 -3.74 1.30
CA LEU A 70 11.58 -4.85 0.62
C LEU A 70 12.45 -6.11 0.51
N ASN A 71 13.76 -5.96 0.36
CA ASN A 71 14.71 -7.07 0.29
C ASN A 71 15.26 -7.53 1.66
N ASP A 72 14.82 -6.89 2.77
CA ASP A 72 15.17 -7.30 4.13
C ASP A 72 14.25 -8.45 4.58
N ASN A 73 14.78 -9.41 5.35
CA ASN A 73 13.99 -10.46 5.98
C ASN A 73 12.90 -9.92 6.92
N VAL A 74 13.04 -8.69 7.41
CA VAL A 74 12.03 -7.98 8.21
C VAL A 74 10.74 -7.78 7.42
N PHE A 75 10.82 -7.49 6.12
CA PHE A 75 9.62 -7.37 5.27
C PHE A 75 8.89 -8.71 5.12
N ARG A 76 9.63 -9.80 4.96
CA ARG A 76 9.03 -11.13 4.90
C ARG A 76 8.31 -11.47 6.20
N GLU A 77 8.95 -11.23 7.34
CA GLU A 77 8.36 -11.46 8.66
C GLU A 77 7.10 -10.60 8.87
N LEU A 78 7.15 -9.32 8.48
CA LEU A 78 5.97 -8.44 8.50
C LEU A 78 4.83 -9.02 7.67
N SER A 79 5.12 -9.47 6.45
CA SER A 79 4.12 -10.01 5.54
C SER A 79 3.45 -11.26 6.11
N GLU A 80 4.24 -12.20 6.64
CA GLU A 80 3.76 -13.43 7.27
C GLU A 80 2.89 -13.12 8.49
N LYS A 81 3.33 -12.22 9.36
CA LYS A 81 2.60 -11.83 10.56
C LYS A 81 1.34 -11.02 10.28
N MET A 82 1.33 -10.17 9.26
CA MET A 82 0.10 -9.46 8.85
C MET A 82 -0.97 -10.46 8.41
N VAL A 83 -0.61 -11.44 7.59
CA VAL A 83 -1.54 -12.49 7.16
C VAL A 83 -1.99 -13.33 8.36
N ALA A 84 -1.08 -13.79 9.21
CA ALA A 84 -1.42 -14.54 10.41
C ALA A 84 -2.35 -13.77 11.35
N THR A 85 -2.15 -12.44 11.46
CA THR A 85 -2.99 -11.57 12.30
C THR A 85 -4.41 -11.48 11.74
N VAL A 86 -4.56 -11.14 10.46
CA VAL A 86 -5.89 -10.91 9.87
C VAL A 86 -6.71 -12.21 9.79
N THR A 87 -6.05 -13.36 9.64
CA THR A 87 -6.69 -14.68 9.57
C THR A 87 -6.87 -15.34 10.93
N SER A 88 -6.37 -14.74 12.02
CA SER A 88 -6.53 -15.31 13.34
C SER A 88 -8.00 -15.38 13.75
N PRO A 89 -8.40 -16.38 14.57
CA PRO A 89 -9.80 -16.51 15.01
C PRO A 89 -10.33 -15.27 15.76
N GLU A 90 -9.44 -14.48 16.36
CA GLU A 90 -9.81 -13.26 17.09
C GLU A 90 -10.18 -12.11 16.14
N GLN A 91 -9.62 -12.09 14.93
CA GLN A 91 -9.82 -11.03 13.94
C GLN A 91 -10.81 -11.43 12.86
N ASP A 92 -10.64 -12.62 12.28
CA ASP A 92 -11.47 -13.18 11.18
C ASP A 92 -11.76 -12.12 10.08
N GLY A 93 -10.68 -11.43 9.67
CA GLY A 93 -10.74 -10.31 8.74
C GLY A 93 -10.43 -10.73 7.30
N VAL A 94 -10.74 -9.86 6.35
CA VAL A 94 -10.50 -10.05 4.91
C VAL A 94 -9.40 -9.13 4.35
N GLY A 95 -8.95 -8.18 5.15
CA GLY A 95 -7.87 -7.24 4.82
C GLY A 95 -7.27 -6.62 6.07
N ILE A 96 -6.01 -6.19 5.97
CA ILE A 96 -5.29 -5.46 7.01
C ILE A 96 -4.20 -4.59 6.39
N ALA A 97 -4.03 -3.38 6.92
CA ALA A 97 -3.01 -2.43 6.50
C ALA A 97 -1.90 -2.26 7.54
N GLY A 98 -0.71 -1.88 7.09
CA GLY A 98 0.47 -1.65 7.95
C GLY A 98 0.21 -0.80 9.19
N PRO A 99 -0.48 0.38 9.11
CA PRO A 99 -0.76 1.19 10.29
C PRO A 99 -1.64 0.49 11.34
N GLN A 100 -2.48 -0.46 10.94
CA GLN A 100 -3.29 -1.23 11.90
C GLN A 100 -2.46 -2.16 12.79
N VAL A 101 -1.25 -2.51 12.37
CA VAL A 101 -0.28 -3.27 13.17
C VAL A 101 0.89 -2.42 13.65
N GLY A 102 0.74 -1.10 13.68
CA GLY A 102 1.74 -0.17 14.19
C GLY A 102 2.86 0.19 13.21
N ILE A 103 2.77 -0.25 11.95
CA ILE A 103 3.79 -0.03 10.92
C ILE A 103 3.29 1.01 9.93
N SER A 104 3.74 2.27 10.07
CA SER A 104 3.32 3.38 9.18
C SER A 104 4.01 3.30 7.80
N ARG A 105 3.86 2.16 7.12
CA ARG A 105 4.38 1.86 5.79
C ARG A 105 3.26 1.45 4.84
N ARG A 106 3.40 1.80 3.55
CA ARG A 106 2.42 1.46 2.52
C ARG A 106 2.50 -0.02 2.18
N VAL A 107 1.81 -0.83 2.96
CA VAL A 107 1.65 -2.27 2.74
C VAL A 107 0.28 -2.70 3.23
N VAL A 108 -0.38 -3.56 2.48
CA VAL A 108 -1.64 -4.21 2.86
C VAL A 108 -1.57 -5.72 2.61
N ALA A 109 -2.31 -6.49 3.38
CA ALA A 109 -2.61 -7.89 3.08
C ALA A 109 -4.12 -8.00 2.83
N VAL A 110 -4.52 -8.62 1.71
CA VAL A 110 -5.92 -8.68 1.24
C VAL A 110 -6.26 -10.09 0.78
N GLN A 111 -7.44 -10.58 1.16
CA GLN A 111 -7.99 -11.83 0.62
C GLN A 111 -8.54 -11.58 -0.79
N ARG A 112 -8.04 -12.37 -1.75
CA ARG A 112 -8.33 -12.25 -3.18
C ARG A 112 -9.53 -13.12 -3.57
N PHE A 113 -10.75 -12.70 -3.22
CA PHE A 113 -12.00 -13.37 -3.61
C PHE A 113 -12.21 -13.47 -5.13
N ASP A 114 -11.45 -12.68 -5.90
CA ASP A 114 -11.44 -12.68 -7.36
C ASP A 114 -10.43 -13.70 -7.95
N LYS A 115 -9.72 -14.46 -7.11
CA LYS A 115 -8.78 -15.53 -7.51
C LYS A 115 -9.24 -16.90 -7.01
N GLU A 116 -8.86 -17.94 -7.74
CA GLU A 116 -9.12 -19.33 -7.32
C GLU A 116 -8.43 -19.62 -5.97
N GLY A 117 -9.18 -20.22 -5.04
CA GLY A 117 -8.70 -20.52 -3.70
C GLY A 117 -8.68 -19.33 -2.75
N GLU A 118 -9.09 -18.14 -3.20
CA GLU A 118 -9.23 -16.94 -2.37
C GLU A 118 -8.01 -16.63 -1.49
N PRO A 119 -6.76 -16.66 -2.03
CA PRO A 119 -5.56 -16.52 -1.23
C PRO A 119 -5.44 -15.14 -0.60
N PHE A 120 -4.75 -15.04 0.55
CA PHE A 120 -4.24 -13.78 1.03
C PHE A 120 -2.95 -13.42 0.30
N GLU A 121 -2.87 -12.19 -0.20
CA GLU A 121 -1.69 -11.64 -0.87
C GLU A 121 -1.28 -10.31 -0.24
N VAL A 122 0.04 -10.03 -0.25
CA VAL A 122 0.62 -8.81 0.34
C VAL A 122 1.08 -7.86 -0.76
N TYR A 123 0.69 -6.58 -0.62
CA TYR A 123 0.87 -5.55 -1.62
C TYR A 123 1.68 -4.36 -1.05
N PRO A 124 3.02 -4.37 -1.19
CA PRO A 124 3.84 -3.22 -0.79
C PRO A 124 3.71 -2.06 -1.78
N ASN A 125 3.78 -0.84 -1.27
CA ASN A 125 3.72 0.42 -2.02
C ASN A 125 2.44 0.59 -2.85
N ILE A 126 1.36 -0.06 -2.41
CA ILE A 126 0.08 -0.03 -3.14
C ILE A 126 -0.52 1.38 -3.22
N ARG A 127 -1.11 1.65 -4.38
CA ARG A 127 -1.92 2.84 -4.68
C ARG A 127 -3.08 2.47 -5.59
N ILE A 128 -4.21 3.12 -5.42
CA ILE A 128 -5.31 3.07 -6.40
C ILE A 128 -5.01 4.13 -7.46
N THR A 129 -4.90 3.71 -8.72
CA THR A 129 -4.56 4.59 -9.86
C THR A 129 -5.76 4.96 -10.71
N ALA A 130 -6.82 4.16 -10.69
CA ALA A 130 -8.09 4.46 -11.36
C ALA A 130 -9.27 3.84 -10.61
N ARG A 131 -10.45 4.44 -10.79
CA ARG A 131 -11.74 3.94 -10.34
C ARG A 131 -12.71 4.01 -11.51
N ARG A 132 -13.56 3.00 -11.70
CA ARG A 132 -14.50 2.92 -12.84
C ARG A 132 -15.91 2.64 -12.39
N GLY A 133 -16.87 3.12 -13.20
CA GLY A 133 -18.30 3.02 -12.90
C GLY A 133 -18.74 4.03 -11.84
N GLU A 134 -19.89 3.76 -11.25
CA GLU A 134 -20.43 4.53 -10.13
C GLU A 134 -20.15 3.78 -8.81
N PRO A 135 -19.88 4.50 -7.70
CA PRO A 135 -19.70 3.85 -6.42
C PRO A 135 -21.03 3.28 -5.91
N GLU A 136 -21.00 2.08 -5.37
CA GLU A 136 -22.16 1.37 -4.84
C GLU A 136 -22.10 1.33 -3.30
N PRO A 137 -23.23 1.58 -2.61
CA PRO A 137 -23.27 1.48 -1.15
C PRO A 137 -23.14 0.02 -0.70
N GLY A 138 -22.36 -0.21 0.36
CA GLY A 138 -22.18 -1.52 0.95
C GLY A 138 -21.80 -1.43 2.43
N PRO A 139 -22.04 -2.50 3.21
CA PRO A 139 -21.70 -2.53 4.61
C PRO A 139 -20.18 -2.65 4.79
N GLU A 140 -19.63 -1.86 5.70
CA GLU A 140 -18.24 -1.94 6.14
C GLU A 140 -18.14 -2.05 7.66
N GLY A 141 -17.10 -2.72 8.11
CA GLY A 141 -16.57 -2.75 9.46
C GLY A 141 -15.05 -2.73 9.39
N CYS A 142 -14.38 -2.49 10.51
CA CYS A 142 -12.93 -2.39 10.55
C CYS A 142 -12.40 -3.00 11.84
N LEU A 143 -11.30 -3.75 11.77
CA LEU A 143 -10.62 -4.31 12.93
C LEU A 143 -10.16 -3.22 13.91
N SER A 144 -9.79 -2.06 13.38
CA SER A 144 -9.37 -0.90 14.18
C SER A 144 -10.53 -0.07 14.73
N VAL A 145 -11.79 -0.38 14.38
CA VAL A 145 -13.00 0.31 14.87
C VAL A 145 -13.99 -0.75 15.41
N PRO A 146 -13.67 -1.35 16.55
CA PRO A 146 -14.45 -2.46 17.09
C PRO A 146 -15.90 -2.04 17.38
N GLY A 147 -16.84 -2.96 17.18
CA GLY A 147 -18.26 -2.78 17.53
C GLY A 147 -19.05 -1.80 16.65
N ARG A 148 -18.43 -1.14 15.66
CA ARG A 148 -19.13 -0.25 14.70
C ARG A 148 -19.18 -0.87 13.32
N ARG A 149 -20.30 -0.62 12.63
CA ARG A 149 -20.50 -0.89 11.21
C ARG A 149 -21.20 0.29 10.56
N GLY A 150 -20.97 0.48 9.27
CA GLY A 150 -21.59 1.55 8.50
C GLY A 150 -21.79 1.18 7.04
N THR A 151 -22.43 2.06 6.29
CA THR A 151 -22.59 1.90 4.84
C THR A 151 -21.72 2.92 4.15
N VAL A 152 -20.79 2.45 3.31
CA VAL A 152 -19.88 3.29 2.53
C VAL A 152 -20.06 2.98 1.05
N SER A 153 -20.00 3.99 0.20
CA SER A 153 -20.06 3.82 -1.25
C SER A 153 -18.67 3.60 -1.82
N ARG A 154 -18.45 2.44 -2.49
CA ARG A 154 -17.18 2.05 -3.09
C ARG A 154 -17.33 1.65 -4.54
N TYR A 155 -16.27 1.85 -5.32
CA TYR A 155 -16.19 1.40 -6.71
C TYR A 155 -16.00 -0.11 -6.76
N ARG A 156 -16.68 -0.77 -7.74
CA ARG A 156 -16.54 -2.22 -7.94
C ARG A 156 -15.47 -2.59 -8.95
N GLU A 157 -14.83 -1.60 -9.57
CA GLU A 157 -13.70 -1.80 -10.47
C GLU A 157 -12.66 -0.69 -10.24
N ILE A 158 -11.43 -1.10 -9.95
CA ILE A 158 -10.30 -0.21 -9.71
C ILE A 158 -9.05 -0.73 -10.41
N ASP A 159 -8.12 0.16 -10.74
CA ASP A 159 -6.73 -0.22 -11.02
C ASP A 159 -5.88 0.08 -9.80
N ILE A 160 -5.04 -0.86 -9.44
CA ILE A 160 -4.01 -0.69 -8.42
C ILE A 160 -2.63 -0.72 -9.04
N SER A 161 -1.68 0.03 -8.47
CA SER A 161 -0.25 -0.13 -8.72
C SER A 161 0.43 -0.51 -7.41
N TYR A 162 1.43 -1.39 -7.48
CA TYR A 162 2.19 -1.86 -6.33
C TYR A 162 3.56 -2.38 -6.75
N THR A 163 4.46 -2.59 -5.81
CA THR A 163 5.76 -3.22 -6.08
C THR A 163 5.64 -4.74 -5.95
N ALA A 164 5.66 -5.46 -7.09
CA ALA A 164 5.58 -6.92 -7.10
C ALA A 164 6.86 -7.55 -6.55
N MET A 165 6.71 -8.47 -5.60
CA MET A 165 7.81 -9.23 -5.01
C MET A 165 7.82 -10.66 -5.57
N PRO A 166 8.99 -11.30 -5.75
CA PRO A 166 10.33 -10.84 -5.33
C PRO A 166 11.05 -9.92 -6.34
N GLU A 167 10.48 -9.64 -7.51
CA GLU A 167 11.17 -8.94 -8.61
C GLU A 167 11.43 -7.46 -8.29
N GLY A 168 10.73 -6.87 -7.33
CA GLY A 168 10.87 -5.48 -6.91
C GLY A 168 10.48 -4.46 -8.00
N ARG A 169 9.58 -4.84 -8.91
CA ARG A 169 9.12 -3.99 -10.01
C ARG A 169 7.70 -3.49 -9.81
N ASP A 170 7.43 -2.28 -10.27
CA ASP A 170 6.08 -1.74 -10.27
C ASP A 170 5.18 -2.50 -11.23
N THR A 171 4.03 -2.86 -10.75
CA THR A 171 3.02 -3.67 -11.45
C THR A 171 1.67 -2.98 -11.33
N VAL A 172 0.86 -3.08 -12.38
CA VAL A 172 -0.53 -2.59 -12.39
C VAL A 172 -1.46 -3.77 -12.62
N GLU A 173 -2.56 -3.79 -11.84
CA GLU A 173 -3.58 -4.84 -11.93
C GLU A 173 -4.98 -4.21 -11.82
N THR A 174 -5.92 -4.71 -12.61
CA THR A 174 -7.34 -4.34 -12.47
C THR A 174 -8.02 -5.31 -11.51
N ILE A 175 -8.67 -4.76 -10.50
CA ILE A 175 -9.38 -5.51 -9.45
C ILE A 175 -10.86 -5.23 -9.55
N THR A 176 -11.68 -6.26 -9.39
CA THR A 176 -13.14 -6.14 -9.49
C THR A 176 -13.89 -6.71 -8.29
N GLY A 177 -15.17 -6.38 -8.19
CA GLY A 177 -16.09 -6.96 -7.21
C GLY A 177 -15.79 -6.58 -5.76
N PHE A 178 -15.96 -7.52 -4.86
CA PHE A 178 -15.75 -7.31 -3.42
C PHE A 178 -14.29 -7.06 -3.07
N THR A 179 -13.36 -7.71 -3.77
CA THR A 179 -11.92 -7.47 -3.59
C THR A 179 -11.54 -6.01 -3.86
N ALA A 180 -12.18 -5.35 -4.86
CA ALA A 180 -11.96 -3.92 -5.10
C ALA A 180 -12.42 -3.05 -3.91
N VAL A 181 -13.49 -3.43 -3.21
CA VAL A 181 -13.97 -2.75 -2.00
C VAL A 181 -12.93 -2.87 -0.88
N ILE A 182 -12.41 -4.09 -0.64
CA ILE A 182 -11.39 -4.34 0.38
C ILE A 182 -10.14 -3.48 0.11
N PHE A 183 -9.63 -3.49 -1.12
CA PHE A 183 -8.47 -2.66 -1.46
C PHE A 183 -8.68 -1.17 -1.19
N GLN A 184 -9.87 -0.63 -1.48
CA GLN A 184 -10.18 0.76 -1.18
C GLN A 184 -10.17 1.04 0.32
N HIS A 185 -10.74 0.15 1.13
CA HIS A 185 -10.73 0.24 2.58
C HIS A 185 -9.29 0.22 3.14
N GLU A 186 -8.47 -0.74 2.68
CA GLU A 186 -7.08 -0.86 3.15
C GLU A 186 -6.19 0.29 2.67
N CYS A 187 -6.41 0.81 1.47
CA CYS A 187 -5.68 1.98 0.98
C CYS A 187 -6.03 3.25 1.74
N ASP A 188 -7.27 3.41 2.20
CA ASP A 188 -7.67 4.52 3.06
C ASP A 188 -6.85 4.54 4.35
N HIS A 189 -6.64 3.38 4.99
CA HIS A 189 -5.77 3.28 6.16
C HIS A 189 -4.36 3.78 5.90
N LEU A 190 -3.80 3.55 4.70
CA LEU A 190 -2.47 4.03 4.34
C LEU A 190 -2.39 5.56 4.23
N ASP A 191 -3.52 6.20 4.03
CA ASP A 191 -3.66 7.66 3.93
C ASP A 191 -4.26 8.28 5.21
N GLY A 192 -4.38 7.49 6.30
CA GLY A 192 -4.87 7.94 7.60
C GLY A 192 -6.39 8.16 7.65
N VAL A 193 -7.13 7.59 6.69
CA VAL A 193 -8.58 7.67 6.60
C VAL A 193 -9.20 6.38 7.15
N LEU A 194 -10.30 6.52 7.87
CA LEU A 194 -11.12 5.41 8.36
C LEU A 194 -12.48 5.43 7.66
N TYR A 195 -13.10 4.26 7.51
CA TYR A 195 -14.44 4.19 6.88
C TYR A 195 -15.49 5.04 7.60
N THR A 196 -15.30 5.28 8.89
CA THR A 196 -16.17 6.17 9.69
C THR A 196 -16.17 7.62 9.22
N ASP A 197 -15.14 8.06 8.52
CA ASP A 197 -15.05 9.42 7.97
C ASP A 197 -16.01 9.65 6.79
N TYR A 198 -16.59 8.56 6.25
CA TYR A 198 -17.57 8.61 5.16
C TYR A 198 -19.04 8.54 5.62
N ILE A 199 -19.26 8.25 6.91
CA ILE A 199 -20.60 7.96 7.46
C ILE A 199 -21.03 8.87 8.61
N ASP A 200 -20.17 9.79 9.04
CA ASP A 200 -20.46 10.76 10.13
C ASP A 200 -20.98 12.09 9.60
#